data_094fc2342a4141dfa4ed3da3364315cd
#
_entry.id   094fc2342a4141dfa4ed3da3364315cd
#
_cell.length_a   1.000
_cell.length_b   1.000
_cell.length_c   1.000
_cell.angle_alpha   90.00
_cell.angle_beta   90.00
_cell.angle_gamma   90.00
#
_symmetry.space_group_name_H-M   'P 1'
#
loop_
_entity.id
_entity.type
_entity.pdbx_description
1 polymer ?
#
loop_
_entity_poly.entity_id
_entity_poly.type
_entity_poly.pdbx_seq_one_letter_code
_entity_poly.pdbx_strand_id
1 'polypeptide(L)'
;MSNSGIKKSHKRLLIVLLVSFITAGGIFMFSMLGKSQEERRNREYEVSLVNALKNSYEGIEEIKITEPYYSEKPGSWSCDIEIKFSDNQMITYGINHRLTYKENHDGLMKGNTDEEINQQWLKLKKHIGKTESTVLVQYSNGETGEQ
;
A
#
# COMPACT_ATOMS: atom_id res chain seq x y z
N MET A 1 -35.18 -19.15 -14.90
CA MET A 1 -34.06 -18.40 -14.37
C MET A 1 -34.43 -17.93 -12.96
N SER A 2 -33.67 -18.33 -11.98
CA SER A 2 -34.02 -18.02 -10.60
C SER A 2 -33.59 -16.60 -10.24
N ASN A 3 -34.45 -15.88 -9.52
CA ASN A 3 -34.13 -14.57 -8.99
C ASN A 3 -32.90 -14.57 -8.04
N SER A 4 -32.53 -15.74 -7.53
CA SER A 4 -31.36 -15.88 -6.65
C SER A 4 -30.02 -15.66 -7.38
N GLY A 5 -29.93 -16.01 -8.68
CA GLY A 5 -28.76 -15.75 -9.50
C GLY A 5 -28.53 -14.26 -9.77
N ILE A 6 -29.62 -13.53 -10.03
CA ILE A 6 -29.58 -12.08 -10.24
C ILE A 6 -29.23 -11.36 -8.94
N LYS A 7 -29.80 -11.78 -7.80
CA LYS A 7 -29.49 -11.22 -6.48
C LYS A 7 -28.02 -11.46 -6.09
N LYS A 8 -27.47 -12.64 -6.38
CA LYS A 8 -26.05 -12.94 -6.15
C LYS A 8 -25.15 -12.06 -7.04
N SER A 9 -25.53 -11.85 -8.30
CA SER A 9 -24.81 -10.99 -9.22
C SER A 9 -24.81 -9.53 -8.76
N HIS A 10 -25.97 -9.02 -8.30
CA HIS A 10 -26.08 -7.68 -7.74
C HIS A 10 -25.28 -7.50 -6.44
N LYS A 11 -25.31 -8.50 -5.56
CA LYS A 11 -24.48 -8.47 -4.34
C LYS A 11 -22.99 -8.43 -4.65
N ARG A 12 -22.55 -9.24 -5.63
CA ARG A 12 -21.15 -9.23 -6.06
C ARG A 12 -20.77 -7.91 -6.71
N LEU A 13 -21.64 -7.35 -7.52
CA LEU A 13 -21.45 -6.06 -8.15
C LEU A 13 -21.37 -4.94 -7.10
N LEU A 14 -22.26 -4.94 -6.10
CA LEU A 14 -22.24 -4.00 -4.99
C LEU A 14 -20.96 -4.13 -4.14
N ILE A 15 -20.53 -5.34 -3.86
CA ILE A 15 -19.28 -5.59 -3.14
C ILE A 15 -18.10 -5.08 -3.96
N VAL A 16 -18.06 -5.34 -5.25
CA VAL A 16 -17.02 -4.83 -6.15
C VAL A 16 -17.02 -3.30 -6.17
N LEU A 17 -18.18 -2.66 -6.24
CA LEU A 17 -18.31 -1.20 -6.20
C LEU A 17 -17.89 -0.61 -4.84
N LEU A 18 -18.15 -1.31 -3.74
CA LEU A 18 -17.77 -0.90 -2.39
C LEU A 18 -16.27 -1.11 -2.11
N VAL A 19 -15.66 -2.11 -2.73
CA VAL A 19 -14.27 -2.47 -2.50
C VAL A 19 -13.33 -1.99 -3.61
N SER A 20 -13.90 -1.59 -4.74
CA SER A 20 -13.15 -1.13 -5.89
C SER A 20 -13.35 0.36 -6.03
N PHE A 21 -12.34 1.12 -5.64
CA PHE A 21 -12.38 2.57 -5.74
C PHE A 21 -11.28 3.03 -6.66
N ILE A 22 -11.67 3.74 -7.72
CA ILE A 22 -10.70 4.29 -8.67
C ILE A 22 -10.24 5.63 -8.13
N THR A 23 -8.98 5.70 -7.71
CA THR A 23 -8.31 6.94 -7.38
C THR A 23 -7.50 7.40 -8.57
N ALA A 24 -7.08 8.66 -8.59
CA ALA A 24 -6.22 9.18 -9.65
C ALA A 24 -4.94 8.34 -9.75
N GLY A 25 -4.83 7.49 -10.77
CA GLY A 25 -3.69 6.63 -11.03
C GLY A 25 -3.73 5.24 -10.40
N GLY A 26 -4.87 4.79 -9.82
CA GLY A 26 -4.92 3.46 -9.26
C GLY A 26 -6.31 2.97 -8.89
N ILE A 27 -6.42 1.68 -8.74
CA ILE A 27 -7.58 0.99 -8.21
C ILE A 27 -7.16 0.37 -6.89
N PHE A 28 -7.84 0.72 -5.81
CA PHE A 28 -7.68 -0.06 -4.60
C PHE A 28 -8.92 -0.87 -4.32
N MET A 29 -8.73 -2.05 -3.77
CA MET A 29 -9.81 -2.97 -3.46
C MET A 29 -9.72 -3.39 -2.01
N PHE A 30 -10.76 -3.10 -1.26
CA PHE A 30 -10.92 -3.60 0.10
C PHE A 30 -12.38 -3.66 0.49
N SER A 31 -12.69 -4.52 1.46
CA SER A 31 -14.02 -4.60 2.06
C SER A 31 -14.01 -3.92 3.42
N MET A 32 -14.98 -3.05 3.64
CA MET A 32 -15.20 -2.43 4.95
C MET A 32 -16.08 -3.28 5.86
N LEU A 33 -16.74 -4.29 5.30
CA LEU A 33 -17.66 -5.16 6.04
C LEU A 33 -16.89 -6.06 7.01
N GLY A 34 -17.33 -6.10 8.26
CA GLY A 34 -16.73 -6.93 9.29
C GLY A 34 -15.38 -6.47 9.80
N LYS A 35 -14.88 -5.32 9.36
CA LYS A 35 -13.59 -4.80 9.82
C LYS A 35 -13.76 -3.90 11.04
N SER A 36 -12.81 -3.98 11.96
CA SER A 36 -12.72 -3.06 13.09
C SER A 36 -12.39 -1.64 12.63
N GLN A 37 -12.60 -0.67 13.50
CA GLN A 37 -12.22 0.71 13.23
C GLN A 37 -10.72 0.85 12.99
N GLU A 38 -9.92 0.10 13.72
CA GLU A 38 -8.46 0.08 13.55
C GLU A 38 -8.06 -0.47 12.18
N GLU A 39 -8.66 -1.58 11.74
CA GLU A 39 -8.40 -2.14 10.41
C GLU A 39 -8.79 -1.18 9.29
N ARG A 40 -9.92 -0.49 9.44
CA ARG A 40 -10.37 0.53 8.47
C ARG A 40 -9.39 1.68 8.37
N ARG A 41 -8.95 2.18 9.51
CA ARG A 41 -7.95 3.26 9.55
C ARG A 41 -6.64 2.82 8.92
N ASN A 42 -6.15 1.65 9.29
CA ASN A 42 -4.92 1.12 8.69
C ASN A 42 -5.06 0.98 7.18
N ARG A 43 -6.16 0.44 6.69
CA ARG A 43 -6.39 0.31 5.25
C ARG A 43 -6.39 1.66 4.54
N GLU A 44 -7.01 2.66 5.11
CA GLU A 44 -7.00 4.02 4.54
C GLU A 44 -5.58 4.56 4.38
N TYR A 45 -4.75 4.43 5.42
CA TYR A 45 -3.35 4.82 5.35
C TYR A 45 -2.55 3.97 4.37
N GLU A 46 -2.76 2.67 4.36
CA GLU A 46 -2.05 1.74 3.48
C GLU A 46 -2.34 2.03 2.01
N VAL A 47 -3.59 2.27 1.66
CA VAL A 47 -3.98 2.65 0.30
C VAL A 47 -3.33 3.98 -0.10
N SER A 48 -3.39 4.96 0.77
CA SER A 48 -2.75 6.26 0.56
C SER A 48 -1.23 6.12 0.39
N LEU A 49 -0.60 5.30 1.21
CA LEU A 49 0.84 5.04 1.14
C LEU A 49 1.25 4.40 -0.19
N VAL A 50 0.51 3.39 -0.63
CA VAL A 50 0.81 2.73 -1.92
C VAL A 50 0.73 3.73 -3.07
N ASN A 51 -0.29 4.59 -3.08
CA ASN A 51 -0.42 5.64 -4.09
C ASN A 51 0.77 6.62 -4.03
N ALA A 52 1.18 7.02 -2.84
CA ALA A 52 2.34 7.90 -2.65
C ALA A 52 3.64 7.23 -3.13
N LEU A 53 3.83 5.95 -2.84
CA LEU A 53 5.00 5.19 -3.29
C LEU A 53 5.02 5.05 -4.82
N LYS A 54 3.88 4.79 -5.44
CA LYS A 54 3.78 4.74 -6.90
C LYS A 54 4.13 6.08 -7.53
N ASN A 55 3.83 7.19 -6.87
CA ASN A 55 4.20 8.52 -7.34
C ASN A 55 5.67 8.88 -7.04
N SER A 56 6.33 8.11 -6.19
CA SER A 56 7.71 8.39 -5.74
C SER A 56 8.75 7.53 -6.46
N TYR A 57 8.38 6.31 -6.82
CA TYR A 57 9.31 5.32 -7.38
C TYR A 57 8.72 4.64 -8.61
N GLU A 58 9.59 4.35 -9.59
CA GLU A 58 9.23 3.64 -10.82
C GLU A 58 9.52 2.15 -10.68
N GLY A 59 8.83 1.35 -11.51
CA GLY A 59 9.09 -0.08 -11.62
C GLY A 59 8.64 -0.92 -10.42
N ILE A 60 7.73 -0.41 -9.61
CA ILE A 60 7.18 -1.20 -8.50
C ILE A 60 6.27 -2.30 -9.05
N GLU A 61 6.49 -3.54 -8.63
CA GLU A 61 5.63 -4.68 -8.94
C GLU A 61 4.76 -5.09 -7.76
N GLU A 62 5.36 -5.16 -6.57
CA GLU A 62 4.67 -5.63 -5.37
C GLU A 62 5.06 -4.78 -4.16
N ILE A 63 4.10 -4.56 -3.27
CA ILE A 63 4.31 -3.93 -1.97
C ILE A 63 3.66 -4.80 -0.90
N LYS A 64 4.43 -5.14 0.12
CA LYS A 64 3.95 -5.82 1.32
C LYS A 64 4.04 -4.87 2.51
N ILE A 65 2.94 -4.72 3.22
CA ILE A 65 2.84 -3.82 4.38
C ILE A 65 2.68 -4.67 5.65
N THR A 66 3.50 -4.36 6.65
CA THR A 66 3.46 -5.03 7.95
C THR A 66 3.63 -4.02 9.08
N GLU A 67 3.35 -4.43 10.30
CA GLU A 67 3.56 -3.66 11.52
C GLU A 67 2.96 -2.25 11.49
N PRO A 68 1.66 -2.08 11.14
CA PRO A 68 1.05 -0.77 11.15
C PRO A 68 0.92 -0.25 12.58
N TYR A 69 1.24 1.00 12.78
CA TYR A 69 1.15 1.65 14.08
C TYR A 69 0.60 3.06 13.94
N TYR A 70 -0.41 3.36 14.71
CA TYR A 70 -1.01 4.70 14.78
C TYR A 70 -0.86 5.30 16.17
N SER A 71 -0.39 6.54 16.22
CA SER A 71 -0.33 7.32 17.45
C SER A 71 -1.29 8.51 17.34
N GLU A 72 -2.25 8.59 18.25
CA GLU A 72 -3.22 9.70 18.28
C GLU A 72 -2.55 11.04 18.59
N LYS A 73 -1.47 11.02 19.34
CA LYS A 73 -0.68 12.20 19.67
C LYS A 73 0.79 11.94 19.30
N PRO A 74 1.29 12.55 18.25
CA PRO A 74 0.80 13.69 17.45
C PRO A 74 -0.08 13.37 16.23
N GLY A 75 -0.69 12.19 16.13
CA GLY A 75 -1.48 11.80 14.97
C GLY A 75 -0.61 11.33 13.81
N SER A 76 0.27 10.37 14.07
CA SER A 76 1.17 9.78 13.08
C SER A 76 0.87 8.31 12.84
N TRP A 77 1.09 7.88 11.62
CA TRP A 77 0.97 6.48 11.23
C TRP A 77 2.28 6.01 10.59
N SER A 78 2.68 4.81 10.92
CA SER A 78 3.89 4.19 10.38
C SER A 78 3.68 2.71 10.14
N CYS A 79 4.51 2.14 9.30
CA CYS A 79 4.55 0.70 9.06
C CYS A 79 5.93 0.28 8.57
N ASP A 80 6.10 -1.03 8.43
CA ASP A 80 7.20 -1.60 7.66
C ASP A 80 6.69 -1.96 6.27
N ILE A 81 7.50 -1.72 5.25
CA ILE A 81 7.19 -2.08 3.87
C ILE A 81 8.32 -2.89 3.25
N GLU A 82 7.92 -3.77 2.35
CA GLU A 82 8.82 -4.48 1.45
C GLU A 82 8.37 -4.20 0.04
N ILE A 83 9.24 -3.59 -0.76
CA ILE A 83 8.96 -3.25 -2.15
C ILE A 83 9.77 -4.17 -3.05
N LYS A 84 9.09 -4.82 -3.99
CA LYS A 84 9.71 -5.57 -5.06
C LYS A 84 9.60 -4.78 -6.35
N PHE A 85 10.74 -4.54 -6.98
CA PHE A 85 10.86 -3.84 -8.25
C PHE A 85 10.97 -4.80 -9.44
N SER A 86 10.69 -4.30 -10.63
CA SER A 86 10.73 -5.08 -11.87
C SER A 86 12.12 -5.61 -12.23
N ASP A 87 13.17 -5.04 -11.68
CA ASP A 87 14.56 -5.51 -11.82
C ASP A 87 14.94 -6.57 -10.79
N ASN A 88 13.96 -7.14 -10.08
CA ASN A 88 14.09 -8.12 -9.00
C ASN A 88 14.78 -7.61 -7.73
N GLN A 89 15.00 -6.30 -7.61
CA GLN A 89 15.46 -5.75 -6.36
C GLN A 89 14.34 -5.69 -5.34
N MET A 90 14.66 -6.05 -4.11
CA MET A 90 13.75 -5.95 -2.96
C MET A 90 14.35 -5.05 -1.92
N ILE A 91 13.53 -4.13 -1.40
CA ILE A 91 13.95 -3.20 -0.36
C ILE A 91 12.93 -3.24 0.77
N THR A 92 13.41 -3.43 1.98
CA THR A 92 12.59 -3.47 3.20
C THR A 92 13.00 -2.32 4.12
N TYR A 93 12.04 -1.50 4.51
CA TYR A 93 12.30 -0.39 5.42
C TYR A 93 11.05 0.07 6.15
N GLY A 94 11.23 0.84 7.22
CA GLY A 94 10.14 1.50 7.92
C GLY A 94 9.81 2.84 7.29
N ILE A 95 8.55 3.26 7.35
CA ILE A 95 8.09 4.51 6.75
C ILE A 95 6.98 5.13 7.59
N ASN A 96 7.04 6.46 7.74
CA ASN A 96 5.94 7.25 8.27
C ASN A 96 5.12 7.80 7.11
N HIS A 97 3.82 7.82 7.27
CA HIS A 97 2.95 8.32 6.22
C HIS A 97 1.81 9.18 6.77
N ARG A 98 1.42 10.18 5.99
CA ARG A 98 0.24 11.02 6.24
C ARG A 98 -0.68 10.95 5.04
N LEU A 99 -1.98 10.98 5.30
CA LEU A 99 -3.00 10.93 4.22
C LEU A 99 -2.89 12.08 3.22
N THR A 100 -2.28 13.17 3.61
CA THR A 100 -2.07 14.35 2.74
C THR A 100 -0.86 14.21 1.80
N TYR A 101 -0.02 13.22 2.00
CA TYR A 101 1.16 13.03 1.17
C TYR A 101 0.79 12.42 -0.18
N LYS A 102 1.14 13.11 -1.26
CA LYS A 102 1.00 12.60 -2.64
C LYS A 102 2.20 11.80 -3.07
N GLU A 103 3.35 12.07 -2.47
CA GLU A 103 4.61 11.36 -2.63
C GLU A 103 5.18 11.09 -1.25
N ASN A 104 6.00 10.06 -1.15
CA ASN A 104 6.67 9.76 0.11
C ASN A 104 8.05 9.16 -0.18
N HIS A 105 9.09 9.97 -0.01
CA HIS A 105 10.48 9.59 -0.16
C HIS A 105 11.18 9.37 1.19
N ASP A 106 10.43 9.44 2.26
CA ASP A 106 10.95 9.17 3.61
C ASP A 106 11.17 7.68 3.81
N GLY A 107 11.88 7.35 4.85
CA GLY A 107 12.06 5.98 5.25
C GLY A 107 13.12 5.84 6.31
N LEU A 108 13.05 4.73 7.03
CA LEU A 108 14.05 4.31 7.98
C LEU A 108 14.63 2.98 7.49
N MET A 109 15.79 3.06 6.87
CA MET A 109 16.48 1.88 6.36
C MET A 109 17.00 1.04 7.50
N LYS A 110 16.89 -0.27 7.37
CA LYS A 110 17.38 -1.25 8.33
C LYS A 110 18.71 -1.80 7.86
N GLY A 111 19.67 -1.90 8.78
CA GLY A 111 20.97 -2.46 8.52
C GLY A 111 21.77 -2.50 9.81
N ASN A 112 22.79 -3.37 9.85
CA ASN A 112 23.68 -3.53 11.01
C ASN A 112 24.83 -2.51 11.00
N THR A 113 25.12 -1.90 9.84
CA THR A 113 26.19 -0.94 9.66
C THR A 113 25.68 0.26 8.85
N ASP A 114 26.35 1.40 9.01
CA ASP A 114 26.06 2.60 8.22
C ASP A 114 26.21 2.34 6.71
N GLU A 115 27.15 1.49 6.34
CA GLU A 115 27.37 1.11 4.95
C GLU A 115 26.17 0.34 4.39
N GLU A 116 25.62 -0.63 5.12
CA GLU A 116 24.43 -1.37 4.72
C GLU A 116 23.23 -0.43 4.56
N ILE A 117 23.04 0.49 5.49
CA ILE A 117 21.98 1.50 5.44
C ILE A 117 22.15 2.38 4.19
N ASN A 118 23.36 2.85 3.91
CA ASN A 118 23.64 3.66 2.73
C ASN A 118 23.38 2.89 1.43
N GLN A 119 23.72 1.61 1.38
CA GLN A 119 23.47 0.76 0.21
C GLN A 119 21.99 0.61 -0.06
N GLN A 120 21.17 0.46 0.98
CA GLN A 120 19.72 0.38 0.83
C GLN A 120 19.14 1.69 0.26
N TRP A 121 19.60 2.83 0.78
CA TRP A 121 19.21 4.14 0.24
C TRP A 121 19.59 4.32 -1.22
N LEU A 122 20.79 3.90 -1.60
CA LEU A 122 21.26 3.98 -2.99
C LEU A 122 20.41 3.13 -3.93
N LYS A 123 20.00 1.94 -3.49
CA LYS A 123 19.09 1.08 -4.24
C LYS A 123 17.76 1.75 -4.47
N LEU A 124 17.18 2.34 -3.42
CA LEU A 124 15.89 3.02 -3.50
C LEU A 124 15.98 4.25 -4.40
N LYS A 125 17.02 5.05 -4.28
CA LYS A 125 17.23 6.26 -5.09
C LYS A 125 17.33 6.00 -6.58
N LYS A 126 17.81 4.82 -6.98
CA LYS A 126 17.87 4.43 -8.40
C LYS A 126 16.49 4.27 -9.02
N HIS A 127 15.46 4.09 -8.21
CA HIS A 127 14.10 3.87 -8.67
C HIS A 127 13.22 5.11 -8.57
N ILE A 128 13.79 6.29 -8.30
CA ILE A 128 13.01 7.54 -8.24
C ILE A 128 12.30 7.77 -9.58
N GLY A 129 10.97 7.94 -9.52
CA GLY A 129 10.12 8.11 -10.69
C GLY A 129 8.67 7.80 -10.36
N LYS A 130 7.94 7.32 -11.33
CA LYS A 130 6.53 6.94 -11.15
C LYS A 130 6.27 5.54 -11.66
N THR A 131 5.43 4.82 -10.93
CA THR A 131 4.85 3.55 -11.38
C THR A 131 3.42 3.81 -11.84
N GLU A 132 3.18 3.68 -13.12
CA GLU A 132 1.83 3.86 -13.70
C GLU A 132 1.06 2.56 -13.80
N SER A 133 1.76 1.43 -13.85
CA SER A 133 1.14 0.11 -13.87
C SER A 133 0.54 -0.26 -12.51
N THR A 134 -0.36 -1.21 -12.54
CA THR A 134 -0.97 -1.78 -11.33
C THR A 134 0.07 -2.52 -10.50
N VAL A 135 0.00 -2.34 -9.19
CA VAL A 135 0.89 -2.97 -8.21
C VAL A 135 0.11 -3.96 -7.37
N LEU A 136 0.69 -5.14 -7.15
CA LEU A 136 0.16 -6.11 -6.21
C LEU A 136 0.48 -5.65 -4.79
N VAL A 137 -0.52 -5.65 -3.93
CA VAL A 137 -0.37 -5.19 -2.54
C VAL A 137 -0.81 -6.29 -1.58
N GLN A 138 0.03 -6.59 -0.61
CA GLN A 138 -0.36 -7.35 0.56
C GLN A 138 -0.50 -6.37 1.73
N TYR A 139 -1.73 -6.20 2.18
CA TYR A 139 -2.05 -5.32 3.30
C TYR A 139 -1.68 -5.95 4.64
N SER A 140 -1.58 -5.12 5.67
CA SER A 140 -1.14 -5.56 7.00
C SER A 140 -2.01 -6.64 7.65
N ASN A 141 -3.28 -6.71 7.28
CA ASN A 141 -4.19 -7.75 7.77
C ASN A 141 -4.10 -9.07 6.99
N GLY A 142 -3.18 -9.17 6.03
CA GLY A 142 -2.99 -10.36 5.19
C GLY A 142 -3.81 -10.39 3.91
N GLU A 143 -4.76 -9.47 3.74
CA GLU A 143 -5.52 -9.37 2.49
C GLU A 143 -4.64 -8.86 1.36
N THR A 144 -4.95 -9.26 0.14
CA THR A 144 -4.25 -8.83 -1.06
C THR A 144 -5.17 -8.02 -1.96
N GLY A 145 -4.57 -7.13 -2.75
CA GLY A 145 -5.30 -6.32 -3.71
C GLY A 145 -4.38 -5.77 -4.79
N GLU A 146 -4.93 -4.93 -5.62
CA GLU A 146 -4.21 -4.27 -6.71
C GLU A 146 -4.50 -2.77 -6.70
N GLN A 147 -3.47 -1.99 -6.91
CA GLN A 147 -3.58 -0.53 -7.00
C GLN A 147 -2.77 0.04 -8.16
#